data_7b4211736b91019f116464115f157cee
#
_entry.id   7b4211736b91019f116464115f157cee
#
_cell.length_a   1.000
_cell.length_b   1.000
_cell.length_c   1.000
_cell.angle_alpha   90.00
_cell.angle_beta   90.00
_cell.angle_gamma   90.00
#
_symmetry.space_group_name_H-M   'P 1'
#
loop_
_entity.id
_entity.type
_entity.pdbx_description
1 polymer ?
#
loop_
_entity_poly.entity_id
_entity_poly.type
_entity_poly.pdbx_seq_one_letter_code
_entity_poly.pdbx_strand_id
1 'polypeptide(L)'
;FTPKPGTGAYSRVGAAGPTTAQTASVQGKPCAVCGATDPKMVADHKDPLVVEHYRTGSNDINKQTSTSAVQPHCRKCSSSQGGQASVFSRAMKRILGL
;
A
#
# COMPACT_ATOMS: atom_id res chain seq x y z
N PHE A 1 3.18 -4.42 16.32
CA PHE A 1 3.93 -3.47 15.48
C PHE A 1 4.14 -2.16 16.23
N THR A 2 5.37 -1.73 16.31
CA THR A 2 5.75 -0.47 16.96
C THR A 2 6.28 0.51 15.90
N PRO A 3 5.68 1.70 15.77
CA PRO A 3 6.15 2.68 14.81
C PRO A 3 7.53 3.24 15.22
N LYS A 4 8.30 3.68 14.22
CA LYS A 4 9.57 4.34 14.48
C LYS A 4 9.33 5.63 15.26
N PRO A 5 9.98 5.83 16.43
CA PRO A 5 9.80 7.04 17.23
C PRO A 5 10.10 8.31 16.42
N GLY A 6 9.30 9.34 16.60
CA GLY A 6 9.45 10.61 15.90
C GLY A 6 8.85 10.67 14.50
N THR A 7 8.26 9.58 14.02
CA THR A 7 7.60 9.57 12.71
C THR A 7 6.37 10.49 12.72
N GLY A 8 6.27 11.33 11.68
CA GLY A 8 5.10 12.19 11.49
C GLY A 8 3.88 11.42 10.96
N ALA A 9 2.74 12.07 10.93
CA ALA A 9 1.52 11.48 10.39
C ALA A 9 1.69 11.12 8.91
N TYR A 10 1.27 9.92 8.54
CA TYR A 10 1.29 9.50 7.15
C TYR A 10 0.33 10.35 6.32
N SER A 11 0.80 10.80 5.17
CA SER A 11 -0.04 11.33 4.10
C SER A 11 0.38 10.68 2.80
N ARG A 12 -0.59 10.43 1.91
CA ARG A 12 -0.33 9.77 0.64
C ARG A 12 0.61 10.60 -0.22
N VAL A 13 1.72 10.00 -0.64
CA VAL A 13 2.69 10.61 -1.55
C VAL A 13 2.40 10.09 -2.97
N GLY A 14 1.85 10.94 -3.84
CA GLY A 14 1.50 10.54 -5.21
C GLY A 14 2.68 9.97 -5.99
N ALA A 15 3.90 10.48 -5.74
CA ALA A 15 5.11 9.99 -6.39
C ALA A 15 5.48 8.54 -6.04
N ALA A 16 4.92 7.98 -4.95
CA ALA A 16 5.18 6.60 -4.53
C ALA A 16 4.35 5.56 -5.32
N GLY A 17 3.48 5.99 -6.22
CA GLY A 17 2.64 5.12 -7.05
C GLY A 17 1.25 4.88 -6.46
N PRO A 18 0.46 3.98 -7.06
CA PRO A 18 0.83 3.18 -8.22
C PRO A 18 1.06 4.02 -9.47
N THR A 19 2.10 3.70 -10.21
CA THR A 19 2.40 4.31 -11.50
C THR A 19 1.58 3.65 -12.61
N THR A 20 1.54 4.27 -13.79
CA THR A 20 0.92 3.67 -14.97
C THR A 20 1.54 2.31 -15.30
N ALA A 21 2.87 2.21 -15.21
CA ALA A 21 3.57 0.95 -15.45
C ALA A 21 3.21 -0.12 -14.42
N GLN A 22 3.10 0.23 -13.15
CA GLN A 22 2.68 -0.69 -12.09
C GLN A 22 1.25 -1.18 -12.32
N THR A 23 0.32 -0.28 -12.64
CA THR A 23 -1.06 -0.63 -12.95
C THR A 23 -1.15 -1.55 -14.16
N ALA A 24 -0.40 -1.27 -15.21
CA ALA A 24 -0.36 -2.13 -16.40
C ALA A 24 0.18 -3.52 -16.08
N SER A 25 1.18 -3.62 -15.20
CA SER A 25 1.84 -4.89 -14.87
C SER A 25 0.94 -5.92 -14.18
N VAL A 26 -0.15 -5.50 -13.56
CA VAL A 26 -1.06 -6.39 -12.82
C VAL A 26 -2.30 -6.81 -13.62
N GLN A 27 -2.52 -6.22 -14.80
CA GLN A 27 -3.69 -6.56 -15.61
C GLN A 27 -3.63 -8.00 -16.12
N GLY A 28 -4.78 -8.67 -16.15
CA GLY A 28 -4.89 -10.07 -16.61
C GLY A 28 -4.36 -11.11 -15.61
N LYS A 29 -3.84 -10.69 -14.47
CA LYS A 29 -3.31 -11.59 -13.45
C LYS A 29 -4.36 -11.85 -12.36
N PRO A 30 -4.39 -13.05 -11.75
CA PRO A 30 -5.32 -13.34 -10.66
C PRO A 30 -4.97 -12.52 -9.42
N CYS A 31 -6.00 -12.19 -8.64
CA CYS A 31 -5.84 -11.53 -7.35
C CYS A 31 -4.93 -12.36 -6.43
N ALA A 32 -3.93 -11.69 -5.84
CA ALA A 32 -2.97 -12.35 -4.95
C ALA A 32 -3.61 -12.90 -3.67
N VAL A 33 -4.79 -12.43 -3.30
CA VAL A 33 -5.50 -12.87 -2.09
C VAL A 33 -6.53 -13.96 -2.39
N CYS A 34 -7.44 -13.74 -3.35
CA CYS A 34 -8.57 -14.65 -3.59
C CYS A 34 -8.53 -15.36 -4.94
N GLY A 35 -7.59 -15.04 -5.82
CA GLY A 35 -7.45 -15.67 -7.13
C GLY A 35 -8.43 -15.17 -8.20
N ALA A 36 -9.36 -14.28 -7.87
CA ALA A 36 -10.31 -13.74 -8.83
C ALA A 36 -9.63 -12.83 -9.85
N THR A 37 -10.20 -12.76 -11.06
CA THR A 37 -9.72 -11.85 -12.10
C THR A 37 -10.86 -10.89 -12.44
N ASP A 38 -10.65 -9.61 -12.18
CA ASP A 38 -11.57 -8.55 -12.57
C ASP A 38 -11.16 -7.98 -13.93
N PRO A 39 -12.10 -7.33 -14.65
CA PRO A 39 -11.78 -6.64 -15.91
C PRO A 39 -10.66 -5.59 -15.74
N LYS A 40 -10.59 -4.99 -14.56
CA LYS A 40 -9.51 -4.06 -14.20
C LYS A 40 -8.99 -4.43 -12.81
N MET A 41 -7.77 -4.95 -12.78
CA MET A 41 -7.09 -5.27 -11.53
C MET A 41 -6.46 -4.03 -10.93
N VAL A 42 -6.39 -3.99 -9.61
CA VAL A 42 -5.77 -2.89 -8.86
C VAL A 42 -4.33 -3.28 -8.51
N ALA A 43 -3.40 -2.37 -8.74
CA ALA A 43 -2.02 -2.53 -8.30
C ALA A 43 -1.90 -2.00 -6.87
N ASP A 44 -1.75 -2.90 -5.91
CA ASP A 44 -1.56 -2.55 -4.51
C ASP A 44 -0.14 -2.91 -4.07
N HIS A 45 0.47 -2.07 -3.24
CA HIS A 45 1.82 -2.33 -2.75
C HIS A 45 1.85 -3.57 -1.86
N LYS A 46 2.84 -4.44 -2.09
CA LYS A 46 3.08 -5.62 -1.24
C LYS A 46 3.43 -5.20 0.18
N ASP A 47 4.24 -4.14 0.31
CA ASP A 47 4.51 -3.43 1.55
C ASP A 47 3.70 -2.13 1.49
N PRO A 48 2.51 -2.07 2.12
CA PRO A 48 1.66 -0.89 2.01
C PRO A 48 2.40 0.38 2.41
N LEU A 49 2.17 1.47 1.67
CA LEU A 49 2.88 2.74 1.90
C LEU A 49 2.75 3.23 3.34
N VAL A 50 1.57 3.09 3.93
CA VAL A 50 1.33 3.50 5.31
C VAL A 50 2.14 2.65 6.30
N VAL A 51 2.29 1.36 6.03
CA VAL A 51 3.07 0.44 6.86
C VAL A 51 4.56 0.77 6.77
N GLU A 52 5.08 0.93 5.56
CA GLU A 52 6.47 1.33 5.36
C GLU A 52 6.77 2.65 6.07
N HIS A 53 5.88 3.64 5.93
CA HIS A 53 6.06 4.96 6.55
C HIS A 53 6.23 4.86 8.07
N TYR A 54 5.34 4.14 8.75
CA TYR A 54 5.42 4.03 10.21
C TYR A 54 6.53 3.09 10.68
N ARG A 55 6.93 2.12 9.86
CA ARG A 55 8.05 1.23 10.19
C ARG A 55 9.41 1.93 10.05
N THR A 56 9.59 2.73 9.00
CA THR A 56 10.90 3.29 8.62
C THR A 56 11.01 4.80 8.83
N GLY A 57 9.89 5.51 8.97
CA GLY A 57 9.84 6.96 9.06
C GLY A 57 9.58 7.68 7.74
N SER A 58 9.61 6.98 6.61
CA SER A 58 9.39 7.56 5.28
C SER A 58 9.06 6.49 4.25
N ASN A 59 8.66 6.93 3.05
CA ASN A 59 8.47 6.03 1.92
C ASN A 59 9.70 6.05 1.00
N ASP A 60 10.14 4.85 0.61
CA ASP A 60 11.20 4.67 -0.39
C ASP A 60 10.59 4.72 -1.79
N ILE A 61 10.66 5.88 -2.43
CA ILE A 61 10.03 6.13 -3.73
C ILE A 61 10.59 5.20 -4.81
N ASN A 62 11.89 5.00 -4.86
CA ASN A 62 12.51 4.14 -5.88
C ASN A 62 12.04 2.69 -5.75
N LYS A 63 12.00 2.17 -4.53
CA LYS A 63 11.51 0.82 -4.25
C LYS A 63 10.02 0.70 -4.56
N GLN A 64 9.22 1.63 -4.08
CA GLN A 64 7.76 1.55 -4.15
C GLN A 64 7.20 1.83 -5.55
N THR A 65 7.97 2.40 -6.46
CA THR A 65 7.55 2.61 -7.86
C THR A 65 8.00 1.50 -8.82
N SER A 66 8.73 0.51 -8.34
CA SER A 66 9.09 -0.65 -9.16
C SER A 66 7.88 -1.55 -9.40
N THR A 67 7.87 -2.26 -10.55
CA THR A 67 6.77 -3.20 -10.83
C THR A 67 6.75 -4.38 -9.87
N SER A 68 7.89 -4.74 -9.28
CA SER A 68 7.98 -5.80 -8.28
C SER A 68 7.43 -5.38 -6.91
N ALA A 69 7.18 -4.10 -6.68
CA ALA A 69 6.66 -3.60 -5.40
C ALA A 69 5.14 -3.76 -5.26
N VAL A 70 4.44 -4.06 -6.34
CA VAL A 70 2.99 -4.18 -6.37
C VAL A 70 2.53 -5.59 -6.70
N GLN A 71 1.30 -5.88 -6.34
CA GLN A 71 0.65 -7.15 -6.62
C GLN A 71 -0.78 -6.90 -7.09
N PRO A 72 -1.35 -7.83 -7.88
CA PRO A 72 -2.73 -7.69 -8.34
C PRO A 72 -3.72 -7.95 -7.21
N HIS A 73 -4.68 -7.03 -7.04
CA HIS A 73 -5.84 -7.24 -6.20
C HIS A 73 -7.12 -7.00 -7.01
N CYS A 74 -8.13 -7.84 -6.79
CA CYS A 74 -9.47 -7.53 -7.26
C CYS A 74 -10.02 -6.34 -6.45
N ARG A 75 -11.08 -5.70 -6.95
CA ARG A 75 -11.69 -4.54 -6.29
C ARG A 75 -12.04 -4.79 -4.83
N LYS A 76 -12.64 -5.94 -4.55
CA LYS A 76 -13.06 -6.32 -3.20
C LYS A 76 -11.88 -6.42 -2.25
N CYS A 77 -10.81 -7.11 -2.66
CA CYS A 77 -9.62 -7.28 -1.82
C CYS A 77 -8.86 -5.98 -1.65
N SER A 78 -8.81 -5.14 -2.70
CA SER A 78 -8.22 -3.80 -2.60
C SER A 78 -8.95 -2.92 -1.60
N SER A 79 -10.28 -2.91 -1.62
CA SER A 79 -11.10 -2.16 -0.66
C SER A 79 -10.89 -2.66 0.76
N SER A 80 -10.80 -3.96 0.95
CA SER A 80 -10.52 -4.57 2.27
C SER A 80 -9.16 -4.13 2.80
N GLN A 81 -8.13 -4.13 1.96
CA GLN A 81 -6.79 -3.65 2.33
C GLN A 81 -6.82 -2.18 2.71
N GLY A 82 -7.56 -1.34 1.98
CA GLY A 82 -7.73 0.08 2.30
C GLY A 82 -8.34 0.30 3.67
N GLY A 83 -9.36 -0.49 4.03
CA GLY A 83 -9.96 -0.46 5.36
C GLY A 83 -8.99 -0.84 6.47
N GLN A 84 -8.21 -1.90 6.24
CA GLN A 84 -7.17 -2.33 7.18
C GLN A 84 -6.08 -1.27 7.35
N ALA A 85 -5.68 -0.61 6.25
CA ALA A 85 -4.70 0.47 6.29
C ALA A 85 -5.18 1.66 7.12
N SER A 86 -6.46 2.00 7.04
CA SER A 86 -7.05 3.08 7.85
C SER A 86 -7.03 2.76 9.34
N VAL A 87 -7.38 1.54 9.72
CA VAL A 87 -7.33 1.08 11.12
C VAL A 87 -5.88 1.11 11.64
N PHE A 88 -4.94 0.59 10.83
CA PHE A 88 -3.52 0.60 11.17
C PHE A 88 -3.01 2.03 11.38
N SER A 89 -3.33 2.95 10.46
CA SER A 89 -2.90 4.35 10.54
C SER A 89 -3.38 5.02 11.83
N ARG A 90 -4.65 4.81 12.20
CA ARG A 90 -5.19 5.37 13.45
C ARG A 90 -4.47 4.83 14.69
N ALA A 91 -4.17 3.53 14.69
CA ALA A 91 -3.43 2.92 15.79
C ALA A 91 -2.01 3.50 15.92
N MET A 92 -1.31 3.68 14.80
CA MET A 92 0.04 4.25 14.81
C MET A 92 0.04 5.70 15.27
N LYS A 93 -0.91 6.50 14.82
CA LYS A 93 -1.07 7.89 15.27
C LYS A 93 -1.28 7.96 16.78
N ARG A 94 -2.11 7.05 17.32
CA ARG A 94 -2.37 7.01 18.77
C ARG A 94 -1.08 6.72 19.54
N ILE A 95 -0.30 5.75 19.10
CA ILE A 95 0.98 5.40 19.74
C ILE A 95 1.96 6.57 19.70
N LEU A 96 2.00 7.28 18.58
CA LEU A 96 2.92 8.41 18.38
C LEU A 96 2.43 9.72 18.99
N GLY A 97 1.20 9.78 19.48
CA GLY A 97 0.62 11.01 20.04
C GLY A 97 0.20 12.03 18.98
N LEU A 98 -0.15 11.56 17.81
CA LEU A 98 -0.55 12.41 16.69
C LEU A 98 -2.08 12.61 16.62
#